data_01c3088c5f7c806073ed3808b9291bc8
#
_entry.id   01c3088c5f7c806073ed3808b9291bc8
#
_cell.length_a   1.000
_cell.length_b   1.000
_cell.length_c   1.000
_cell.angle_alpha   90.00
_cell.angle_beta   90.00
_cell.angle_gamma   90.00
#
_symmetry.space_group_name_H-M   'P 1'
#
loop_
_entity.id
_entity.type
_entity.pdbx_description
1 polymer ?
#
loop_
_entity_poly.entity_id
_entity_poly.type
_entity_poly.pdbx_seq_one_letter_code
_entity_poly.pdbx_strand_id
1 'polypeptide(L)'
;MSRVARYAKSGDLNIAYIVEGDGPLPEAAGSAGRARDRMDLVWIPPWISQVEYLWSEASLSAVLDRLTTFARLISFDRRGSGLSDPLSGAPTLEEQMDDVIAVMDAAGCERAAIAGTLEGGPMATLFAATHPDRVSALVLYATFARATWAPGYEWAWTAEERQVQMDELVDRWGEGLVAGSVAPSLTSNPEFMEWAARLERLAASPSTIKRIFDLIGEFDVREVLPSIRVPTLVLHRTADAFIKVEHSRYMAERIPGAKLVELEGSDNLFSIGDTDAVLGEIEEFLTGERHDLEPDRMLATVLFTDICGSTSRAAEMGDRGWRFMLERHDALFRRALERHRGREVKRTGDGFLATFDGPARAIRCASDVADAVGSIGLQVRAGLHTLSLIHI
;
A
#
# COMPACT_ATOMS: atom_id res chain seq x y z
N MET A 1 -9.79 -4.90 13.80
CA MET A 1 -10.74 -3.86 14.26
C MET A 1 -11.20 -3.06 13.05
N SER A 2 -12.42 -2.51 13.03
CA SER A 2 -12.86 -1.67 11.90
C SER A 2 -12.09 -0.35 11.97
N ARG A 3 -11.33 -0.05 10.92
CA ARG A 3 -10.62 1.23 10.76
C ARG A 3 -11.66 2.27 10.35
N VAL A 4 -12.07 3.10 11.29
CA VAL A 4 -13.13 4.09 11.10
C VAL A 4 -12.53 5.47 11.15
N ALA A 5 -12.78 6.27 10.13
CA ALA A 5 -12.33 7.64 10.05
C ALA A 5 -12.94 8.51 11.16
N ARG A 6 -12.13 9.40 11.68
CA ARG A 6 -12.50 10.50 12.58
C ARG A 6 -12.37 11.82 11.81
N TYR A 7 -12.85 12.91 12.38
CA TYR A 7 -12.81 14.19 11.72
C TYR A 7 -12.11 15.23 12.59
N ALA A 8 -11.13 15.92 12.02
CA ALA A 8 -10.49 17.11 12.58
C ALA A 8 -11.14 18.36 11.99
N LYS A 9 -11.29 19.42 12.80
CA LYS A 9 -11.77 20.71 12.32
C LYS A 9 -10.59 21.57 11.85
N SER A 10 -10.63 21.96 10.57
CA SER A 10 -9.70 22.92 9.95
C SER A 10 -10.51 24.09 9.39
N GLY A 11 -10.60 25.18 10.14
CA GLY A 11 -11.58 26.23 9.86
C GLY A 11 -13.00 25.68 9.87
N ASP A 12 -13.72 25.89 8.76
CA ASP A 12 -15.10 25.40 8.60
C ASP A 12 -15.17 23.95 8.06
N LEU A 13 -14.03 23.37 7.63
CA LEU A 13 -13.97 22.06 7.01
C LEU A 13 -13.74 20.94 8.02
N ASN A 14 -14.23 19.74 7.69
CA ASN A 14 -13.93 18.50 8.38
C ASN A 14 -12.91 17.72 7.55
N ILE A 15 -11.78 17.41 8.15
CA ILE A 15 -10.70 16.63 7.55
C ILE A 15 -10.77 15.21 8.13
N ALA A 16 -11.04 14.23 7.27
CA ALA A 16 -11.13 12.83 7.67
C ALA A 16 -9.73 12.25 7.92
N TYR A 17 -9.54 11.57 9.05
CA TYR A 17 -8.26 10.95 9.41
C TYR A 17 -8.44 9.64 10.14
N ILE A 18 -7.42 8.79 10.09
CA ILE A 18 -7.30 7.54 10.85
C ILE A 18 -6.00 7.59 11.66
N VAL A 19 -6.03 6.96 12.82
CA VAL A 19 -4.85 6.72 13.65
C VAL A 19 -4.75 5.22 13.90
N GLU A 20 -3.64 4.63 13.50
CA GLU A 20 -3.36 3.20 13.64
C GLU A 20 -2.01 2.97 14.32
N GLY A 21 -1.91 1.87 15.06
CA GLY A 21 -0.73 1.54 15.85
C GLY A 21 -0.61 2.33 17.15
N ASP A 22 0.07 1.72 18.11
CA ASP A 22 0.32 2.31 19.43
C ASP A 22 1.71 2.97 19.54
N GLY A 23 2.48 2.93 18.44
CA GLY A 23 3.91 3.24 18.47
C GLY A 23 4.72 2.05 19.03
N PRO A 24 6.04 2.18 19.22
CA PRO A 24 6.84 1.09 19.76
C PRO A 24 6.29 0.65 21.12
N LEU A 25 6.00 -0.65 21.24
CA LEU A 25 5.55 -1.27 22.48
C LEU A 25 6.60 -1.03 23.56
N PRO A 26 6.20 -0.72 24.82
CA PRO A 26 7.14 -0.72 25.92
C PRO A 26 7.75 -2.13 26.00
N GLU A 27 9.08 -2.21 25.98
CA GLU A 27 9.79 -3.49 26.20
C GLU A 27 9.20 -4.20 27.41
N ALA A 28 9.00 -5.52 27.29
CA ALA A 28 8.58 -6.38 28.39
C ALA A 28 9.38 -6.05 29.65
N ALA A 29 8.69 -5.80 30.74
CA ALA A 29 9.22 -5.35 32.01
C ALA A 29 10.48 -6.14 32.43
N GLY A 30 11.64 -5.51 32.34
CA GLY A 30 12.92 -6.13 32.74
C GLY A 30 14.18 -5.31 32.47
N SER A 31 14.17 -4.34 31.59
CA SER A 31 15.31 -3.45 31.38
C SER A 31 14.98 -2.03 31.86
N ALA A 32 15.80 -1.51 32.77
CA ALA A 32 15.77 -0.14 33.24
C ALA A 32 16.26 0.83 32.14
N GLY A 33 15.58 0.81 30.99
CA GLY A 33 15.77 1.72 29.87
C GLY A 33 14.59 2.69 29.77
N ARG A 34 14.84 3.95 29.51
CA ARG A 34 13.85 4.98 29.29
C ARG A 34 12.73 4.43 28.39
N ALA A 35 11.46 4.61 28.78
CA ALA A 35 10.34 4.45 27.89
C ALA A 35 10.69 5.21 26.59
N ARG A 36 10.85 4.48 25.47
CA ARG A 36 11.03 5.16 24.18
C ARG A 36 9.79 6.01 23.97
N ASP A 37 10.00 7.31 23.80
CA ASP A 37 8.90 8.21 23.51
C ASP A 37 8.19 7.70 22.26
N ARG A 38 6.87 7.68 22.33
CA ARG A 38 5.99 7.25 21.25
C ARG A 38 6.33 8.02 19.98
N MET A 39 6.64 7.30 18.90
CA MET A 39 6.91 7.93 17.61
C MET A 39 5.61 8.08 16.82
N ASP A 40 5.25 9.30 16.50
CA ASP A 40 4.16 9.63 15.60
C ASP A 40 4.70 9.82 14.18
N LEU A 41 4.03 9.22 13.20
CA LEU A 41 4.29 9.38 11.77
C LEU A 41 3.02 9.91 11.10
N VAL A 42 3.06 11.13 10.61
CA VAL A 42 1.98 11.70 9.79
C VAL A 42 2.31 11.47 8.33
N TRP A 43 1.48 10.71 7.66
CA TRP A 43 1.60 10.52 6.21
C TRP A 43 0.71 11.52 5.48
N ILE A 44 1.34 12.40 4.71
CA ILE A 44 0.66 13.30 3.76
C ILE A 44 0.50 12.54 2.44
N PRO A 45 -0.70 12.03 2.16
CA PRO A 45 -0.94 11.21 0.99
C PRO A 45 -1.01 12.04 -0.30
N PRO A 46 -0.96 11.39 -1.47
CA PRO A 46 -1.43 12.00 -2.71
C PRO A 46 -2.91 12.38 -2.60
N TRP A 47 -3.41 13.20 -3.54
CA TRP A 47 -4.81 13.60 -3.52
C TRP A 47 -5.79 12.48 -3.88
N ILE A 48 -5.30 11.45 -4.58
CA ILE A 48 -6.09 10.27 -4.87
C ILE A 48 -6.01 9.35 -3.66
N SER A 49 -6.85 9.62 -2.68
CA SER A 49 -6.95 8.87 -1.45
C SER A 49 -8.39 8.74 -0.97
N GLN A 50 -8.65 7.69 -0.23
CA GLN A 50 -9.82 7.52 0.62
C GLN A 50 -9.35 6.68 1.79
N VAL A 51 -9.20 7.33 2.93
CA VAL A 51 -8.41 6.86 4.07
C VAL A 51 -8.83 5.48 4.61
N GLU A 52 -10.12 5.10 4.52
CA GLU A 52 -10.57 3.76 4.89
C GLU A 52 -10.34 2.74 3.77
N TYR A 53 -10.56 3.15 2.51
CA TYR A 53 -10.51 2.25 1.37
C TYR A 53 -9.07 1.84 0.99
N LEU A 54 -8.08 2.68 1.26
CA LEU A 54 -6.67 2.35 1.03
C LEU A 54 -6.25 1.02 1.68
N TRP A 55 -6.81 0.69 2.84
CA TRP A 55 -6.52 -0.56 3.54
C TRP A 55 -7.16 -1.80 2.92
N SER A 56 -7.99 -1.66 1.89
CA SER A 56 -8.62 -2.79 1.21
C SER A 56 -7.72 -3.45 0.16
N GLU A 57 -6.63 -2.80 -0.23
CA GLU A 57 -5.61 -3.37 -1.12
C GLU A 57 -4.55 -4.09 -0.27
N ALA A 58 -4.26 -5.35 -0.62
CA ALA A 58 -3.50 -6.25 0.24
C ALA A 58 -2.04 -5.81 0.43
N SER A 59 -1.36 -5.37 -0.64
CA SER A 59 0.04 -4.95 -0.55
C SER A 59 0.19 -3.64 0.20
N LEU A 60 -0.72 -2.67 -0.03
CA LEU A 60 -0.73 -1.41 0.69
C LEU A 60 -1.08 -1.61 2.16
N SER A 61 -2.08 -2.45 2.47
CA SER A 61 -2.41 -2.81 3.86
C SER A 61 -1.23 -3.42 4.60
N ALA A 62 -0.51 -4.34 3.97
CA ALA A 62 0.68 -4.97 4.56
C ALA A 62 1.77 -3.95 4.91
N VAL A 63 2.03 -3.00 4.01
CA VAL A 63 3.00 -1.93 4.24
C VAL A 63 2.55 -0.98 5.35
N LEU A 64 1.28 -0.57 5.35
CA LEU A 64 0.74 0.29 6.40
C LEU A 64 0.74 -0.43 7.76
N ASP A 65 0.38 -1.72 7.80
CA ASP A 65 0.48 -2.55 9.01
C ASP A 65 1.93 -2.64 9.50
N ARG A 66 2.92 -2.76 8.60
CA ARG A 66 4.33 -2.77 8.96
C ARG A 66 4.79 -1.42 9.55
N LEU A 67 4.37 -0.29 8.99
CA LEU A 67 4.64 1.03 9.56
C LEU A 67 4.11 1.14 10.99
N THR A 68 2.94 0.55 11.29
CA THR A 68 2.34 0.59 12.62
C THR A 68 3.11 -0.22 13.68
N THR A 69 4.04 -1.10 13.28
CA THR A 69 4.86 -1.85 14.24
C THR A 69 5.92 -0.99 14.92
N PHE A 70 6.36 0.10 14.29
CA PHE A 70 7.39 0.98 14.86
C PHE A 70 6.95 2.45 15.02
N ALA A 71 5.79 2.85 14.47
CA ALA A 71 5.25 4.19 14.61
C ALA A 71 3.74 4.17 14.84
N ARG A 72 3.19 5.20 15.46
CA ARG A 72 1.77 5.48 15.41
C ARG A 72 1.49 6.25 14.12
N LEU A 73 0.86 5.60 13.16
CA LEU A 73 0.55 6.15 11.86
C LEU A 73 -0.71 7.02 11.91
N ILE A 74 -0.59 8.26 11.49
CA ILE A 74 -1.69 9.20 11.30
C ILE A 74 -1.80 9.46 9.81
N SER A 75 -2.88 9.03 9.20
CA SER A 75 -3.18 9.26 7.78
C SER A 75 -4.50 10.00 7.64
N PHE A 76 -4.64 10.80 6.60
CA PHE A 76 -5.83 11.62 6.39
C PHE A 76 -6.14 11.81 4.92
N ASP A 77 -7.39 12.10 4.59
CA ASP A 77 -7.78 12.55 3.27
C ASP A 77 -7.60 14.05 3.18
N ARG A 78 -6.90 14.53 2.17
CA ARG A 78 -6.73 15.97 1.94
C ARG A 78 -8.09 16.62 1.66
N ARG A 79 -8.24 17.91 1.96
CA ARG A 79 -9.46 18.67 1.63
C ARG A 79 -9.86 18.45 0.16
N GLY A 80 -11.11 18.15 -0.10
CA GLY A 80 -11.63 17.87 -1.44
C GLY A 80 -11.40 16.45 -1.94
N SER A 81 -10.85 15.55 -1.11
CA SER A 81 -10.62 14.15 -1.46
C SER A 81 -11.25 13.22 -0.42
N GLY A 82 -11.61 12.01 -0.87
CA GLY A 82 -12.07 10.92 -0.01
C GLY A 82 -13.24 11.30 0.87
N LEU A 83 -13.05 11.15 2.18
CA LEU A 83 -14.06 11.45 3.20
C LEU A 83 -13.98 12.88 3.75
N SER A 84 -12.97 13.68 3.35
CA SER A 84 -12.87 15.08 3.77
C SER A 84 -13.86 15.96 3.03
N ASP A 85 -14.23 17.09 3.62
CA ASP A 85 -15.19 18.03 3.04
C ASP A 85 -14.73 18.51 1.65
N PRO A 86 -15.68 18.72 0.72
CA PRO A 86 -15.40 19.12 -0.65
C PRO A 86 -14.81 20.53 -0.75
N LEU A 87 -14.04 20.79 -1.80
CA LEU A 87 -13.46 22.10 -2.07
C LEU A 87 -14.50 23.07 -2.64
N SER A 88 -14.53 24.28 -2.11
CA SER A 88 -15.25 25.43 -2.69
C SER A 88 -14.40 26.18 -3.74
N GLY A 89 -13.08 26.00 -3.75
CA GLY A 89 -12.11 26.64 -4.63
C GLY A 89 -10.80 25.87 -4.68
N ALA A 90 -9.74 26.43 -5.28
CA ALA A 90 -8.40 25.89 -5.20
C ALA A 90 -7.79 26.26 -3.83
N PRO A 91 -7.41 25.29 -2.98
CA PRO A 91 -6.84 25.60 -1.67
C PRO A 91 -5.41 26.12 -1.81
N THR A 92 -5.03 27.10 -0.99
CA THR A 92 -3.64 27.53 -0.88
C THR A 92 -2.79 26.46 -0.17
N LEU A 93 -1.47 26.54 -0.28
CA LEU A 93 -0.58 25.66 0.48
C LEU A 93 -0.69 25.90 1.98
N GLU A 94 -0.91 27.14 2.41
CA GLU A 94 -1.11 27.52 3.80
C GLU A 94 -2.36 26.83 4.39
N GLU A 95 -3.50 26.91 3.67
CA GLU A 95 -4.72 26.24 4.10
C GLU A 95 -4.56 24.72 4.23
N GLN A 96 -3.73 24.11 3.35
CA GLN A 96 -3.43 22.69 3.43
C GLN A 96 -2.50 22.35 4.60
N MET A 97 -1.59 23.25 4.97
CA MET A 97 -0.77 23.08 6.19
C MET A 97 -1.63 23.19 7.46
N ASP A 98 -2.63 24.06 7.47
CA ASP A 98 -3.60 24.15 8.57
C ASP A 98 -4.36 22.82 8.76
N ASP A 99 -4.62 22.07 7.68
CA ASP A 99 -5.21 20.72 7.77
C ASP A 99 -4.29 19.74 8.49
N VAL A 100 -2.99 19.78 8.19
CA VAL A 100 -2.02 18.91 8.89
C VAL A 100 -1.98 19.23 10.36
N ILE A 101 -1.96 20.52 10.72
CA ILE A 101 -2.00 20.97 12.12
C ILE A 101 -3.27 20.48 12.80
N ALA A 102 -4.44 20.71 12.17
CA ALA A 102 -5.73 20.29 12.71
C ALA A 102 -5.79 18.77 12.96
N VAL A 103 -5.28 17.96 12.01
CA VAL A 103 -5.22 16.50 12.14
C VAL A 103 -4.26 16.10 13.27
N MET A 104 -3.07 16.70 13.35
CA MET A 104 -2.13 16.43 14.43
C MET A 104 -2.73 16.75 15.80
N ASP A 105 -3.37 17.92 15.94
CA ASP A 105 -3.98 18.34 17.20
C ASP A 105 -5.15 17.42 17.59
N ALA A 106 -6.02 17.07 16.65
CA ALA A 106 -7.13 16.14 16.89
C ALA A 106 -6.66 14.72 17.22
N ALA A 107 -5.50 14.31 16.71
CA ALA A 107 -4.86 13.02 17.04
C ALA A 107 -4.06 13.08 18.35
N GLY A 108 -3.97 14.25 19.02
CA GLY A 108 -3.13 14.44 20.21
C GLY A 108 -1.64 14.26 19.92
N CYS A 109 -1.18 14.77 18.78
CA CYS A 109 0.19 14.67 18.29
C CYS A 109 0.85 16.06 18.33
N GLU A 110 1.74 16.31 19.27
CA GLU A 110 2.45 17.57 19.38
C GLU A 110 3.58 17.67 18.34
N ARG A 111 4.27 16.57 18.09
CA ARG A 111 5.42 16.50 17.19
C ARG A 111 5.49 15.13 16.52
N ALA A 112 5.70 15.08 15.20
CA ALA A 112 5.74 13.85 14.40
C ALA A 112 6.89 13.82 13.40
N ALA A 113 7.24 12.64 12.93
CA ALA A 113 7.85 12.49 11.62
C ALA A 113 6.79 12.77 10.55
N ILE A 114 7.14 13.52 9.52
CA ILE A 114 6.23 13.83 8.40
C ILE A 114 6.71 13.06 7.17
N ALA A 115 5.84 12.24 6.60
CA ALA A 115 6.11 11.54 5.35
C ALA A 115 5.27 12.12 4.22
N GLY A 116 5.90 12.42 3.08
CA GLY A 116 5.22 12.89 1.88
C GLY A 116 5.54 12.01 0.67
N THR A 117 4.51 11.62 -0.06
CA THR A 117 4.63 10.84 -1.30
C THR A 117 3.97 11.60 -2.44
N LEU A 118 4.50 11.47 -3.67
CA LEU A 118 3.97 12.18 -4.84
C LEU A 118 3.77 13.68 -4.55
N GLU A 119 2.57 14.22 -4.82
CA GLU A 119 2.24 15.62 -4.54
C GLU A 119 2.00 15.94 -3.05
N GLY A 120 2.04 14.95 -2.18
CA GLY A 120 2.13 15.15 -0.74
C GLY A 120 3.52 15.64 -0.30
N GLY A 121 4.57 15.35 -1.09
CA GLY A 121 5.94 15.74 -0.78
C GLY A 121 6.20 17.25 -0.75
N PRO A 122 5.76 18.06 -1.74
CA PRO A 122 5.84 19.52 -1.66
C PRO A 122 5.23 20.10 -0.41
N MET A 123 4.06 19.57 0.01
CA MET A 123 3.39 20.00 1.23
C MET A 123 4.17 19.59 2.49
N ALA A 124 4.67 18.34 2.55
CA ALA A 124 5.52 17.87 3.63
C ALA A 124 6.79 18.73 3.77
N THR A 125 7.39 19.06 2.63
CA THR A 125 8.58 19.92 2.53
C THR A 125 8.31 21.32 3.09
N LEU A 126 7.22 21.95 2.64
CA LEU A 126 6.84 23.29 3.10
C LEU A 126 6.48 23.28 4.59
N PHE A 127 5.74 22.25 5.04
CA PHE A 127 5.39 22.09 6.45
C PHE A 127 6.63 21.95 7.35
N ALA A 128 7.60 21.12 6.94
CA ALA A 128 8.85 20.96 7.68
C ALA A 128 9.69 22.24 7.76
N ALA A 129 9.63 23.07 6.72
CA ALA A 129 10.35 24.35 6.69
C ALA A 129 9.68 25.44 7.55
N THR A 130 8.34 25.45 7.61
CA THR A 130 7.57 26.51 8.29
C THR A 130 7.19 26.16 9.74
N HIS A 131 7.11 24.87 10.07
CA HIS A 131 6.73 24.34 11.38
C HIS A 131 7.78 23.37 11.95
N PRO A 132 9.07 23.73 12.00
CA PRO A 132 10.14 22.80 12.41
C PRO A 132 9.96 22.26 13.83
N ASP A 133 9.29 23.01 14.70
CA ASP A 133 9.00 22.57 16.08
C ASP A 133 7.97 21.44 16.15
N ARG A 134 7.12 21.32 15.14
CA ARG A 134 6.11 20.24 15.01
C ARG A 134 6.67 19.00 14.28
N VAL A 135 7.88 19.08 13.71
CA VAL A 135 8.47 18.02 12.86
C VAL A 135 9.70 17.43 13.51
N SER A 136 9.70 16.11 13.77
CA SER A 136 10.87 15.41 14.31
C SER A 136 11.82 14.95 13.22
N ALA A 137 11.28 14.56 12.04
CA ALA A 137 11.99 14.11 10.85
C ALA A 137 11.11 14.31 9.62
N LEU A 138 11.73 14.41 8.44
CA LEU A 138 11.04 14.47 7.14
C LEU A 138 11.42 13.26 6.30
N VAL A 139 10.41 12.54 5.77
CA VAL A 139 10.59 11.41 4.86
C VAL A 139 9.92 11.75 3.54
N LEU A 140 10.67 11.77 2.46
CA LEU A 140 10.21 12.09 1.12
C LEU A 140 10.40 10.86 0.22
N TYR A 141 9.31 10.27 -0.25
CA TYR A 141 9.35 9.12 -1.13
C TYR A 141 8.75 9.44 -2.49
N ALA A 142 9.54 9.23 -3.56
CA ALA A 142 9.10 9.36 -4.95
C ALA A 142 8.26 10.62 -5.19
N THR A 143 8.85 11.78 -4.88
CA THR A 143 8.20 13.09 -4.91
C THR A 143 9.05 14.13 -5.62
N PHE A 144 8.61 15.37 -5.68
CA PHE A 144 9.22 16.45 -6.44
C PHE A 144 9.19 17.77 -5.66
N ALA A 145 10.11 18.68 -5.96
CA ALA A 145 10.07 20.04 -5.44
C ALA A 145 9.27 20.99 -6.35
N ARG A 146 9.15 20.64 -7.63
CA ARG A 146 8.37 21.36 -8.64
C ARG A 146 7.71 20.37 -9.60
N ALA A 147 6.45 20.62 -9.94
CA ALA A 147 5.66 19.73 -10.79
C ALA A 147 5.96 19.87 -12.29
N THR A 148 6.43 21.05 -12.72
CA THR A 148 6.61 21.41 -14.15
C THR A 148 8.06 21.79 -14.45
N TRP A 149 8.43 21.66 -15.72
CA TRP A 149 9.72 22.05 -16.25
C TRP A 149 10.09 23.49 -15.88
N ALA A 150 11.36 23.71 -15.59
CA ALA A 150 11.96 25.03 -15.42
C ALA A 150 13.46 24.96 -15.73
N PRO A 151 14.13 26.09 -16.00
CA PRO A 151 15.59 26.11 -16.10
C PRO A 151 16.25 25.55 -14.83
N GLY A 152 17.20 24.62 -15.00
CA GLY A 152 17.83 23.88 -13.90
C GLY A 152 16.92 22.81 -13.26
N TYR A 153 15.83 22.45 -13.94
CA TYR A 153 14.86 21.42 -13.50
C TYR A 153 14.23 20.73 -14.73
N GLU A 154 15.07 20.31 -15.68
CA GLU A 154 14.69 19.91 -17.03
C GLU A 154 14.04 18.51 -17.10
N TRP A 155 14.12 17.72 -16.04
CA TRP A 155 13.55 16.36 -15.97
C TRP A 155 12.06 16.34 -15.66
N ALA A 156 11.50 17.44 -15.18
CA ALA A 156 10.05 17.55 -14.98
C ALA A 156 9.33 17.73 -16.32
N TRP A 157 8.06 17.36 -16.34
CA TRP A 157 7.23 17.50 -17.54
C TRP A 157 7.08 18.95 -17.97
N THR A 158 7.09 19.20 -19.27
CA THR A 158 6.67 20.49 -19.79
C THR A 158 5.18 20.73 -19.51
N ALA A 159 4.75 21.98 -19.58
CA ALA A 159 3.35 22.31 -19.37
C ALA A 159 2.43 21.58 -20.38
N GLU A 160 2.90 21.45 -21.63
CA GLU A 160 2.14 20.75 -22.68
C GLU A 160 2.05 19.24 -22.42
N GLU A 161 3.18 18.58 -22.10
CA GLU A 161 3.18 17.14 -21.78
C GLU A 161 2.28 16.85 -20.61
N ARG A 162 2.37 17.66 -19.56
CA ARG A 162 1.54 17.52 -18.37
C ARG A 162 0.06 17.72 -18.69
N GLN A 163 -0.27 18.74 -19.49
CA GLN A 163 -1.67 19.00 -19.86
C GLN A 163 -2.29 17.82 -20.61
N VAL A 164 -1.56 17.26 -21.58
CA VAL A 164 -2.03 16.09 -22.35
C VAL A 164 -2.32 14.89 -21.42
N GLN A 165 -1.40 14.61 -20.49
CA GLN A 165 -1.60 13.50 -19.54
C GLN A 165 -2.78 13.76 -18.59
N MET A 166 -2.92 14.98 -18.09
CA MET A 166 -4.01 15.31 -17.15
C MET A 166 -5.37 15.30 -17.85
N ASP A 167 -5.46 15.75 -19.08
CA ASP A 167 -6.70 15.68 -19.85
C ASP A 167 -7.10 14.21 -20.10
N GLU A 168 -6.17 13.33 -20.46
CA GLU A 168 -6.44 11.90 -20.61
C GLU A 168 -6.91 11.26 -19.29
N LEU A 169 -6.27 11.60 -18.18
CA LEU A 169 -6.64 11.08 -16.85
C LEU A 169 -8.05 11.55 -16.44
N VAL A 170 -8.39 12.80 -16.72
CA VAL A 170 -9.72 13.36 -16.41
C VAL A 170 -10.81 12.74 -17.29
N ASP A 171 -10.57 12.61 -18.58
CA ASP A 171 -11.52 12.04 -19.53
C ASP A 171 -11.85 10.57 -19.23
N ARG A 172 -10.86 9.83 -18.71
CA ARG A 172 -10.98 8.42 -18.36
C ARG A 172 -10.99 8.17 -16.85
N TRP A 173 -11.40 9.17 -16.08
CA TRP A 173 -11.44 9.09 -14.63
C TRP A 173 -12.32 7.95 -14.12
N GLY A 174 -11.76 7.13 -13.24
CA GLY A 174 -12.44 5.96 -12.70
C GLY A 174 -12.20 4.66 -13.47
N GLU A 175 -11.24 4.65 -14.40
CA GLU A 175 -10.77 3.45 -15.11
C GLU A 175 -9.47 2.86 -14.54
N GLY A 176 -8.86 3.50 -13.53
CA GLY A 176 -7.61 3.04 -12.91
C GLY A 176 -6.34 3.49 -13.61
N LEU A 177 -6.41 4.52 -14.46
CA LEU A 177 -5.26 5.00 -15.24
C LEU A 177 -4.11 5.51 -14.38
N VAL A 178 -4.42 6.18 -13.27
CA VAL A 178 -3.39 6.66 -12.35
C VAL A 178 -2.59 5.51 -11.79
N ALA A 179 -3.26 4.41 -11.41
CA ALA A 179 -2.58 3.22 -10.95
C ALA A 179 -1.65 2.62 -12.01
N GLY A 180 -2.06 2.63 -13.28
CA GLY A 180 -1.21 2.21 -14.40
C GLY A 180 0.07 3.05 -14.53
N SER A 181 -0.01 4.35 -14.20
CA SER A 181 1.14 5.26 -14.23
C SER A 181 2.08 5.05 -13.03
N VAL A 182 1.54 4.82 -11.83
CA VAL A 182 2.32 4.72 -10.59
C VAL A 182 2.70 3.28 -10.20
N ALA A 183 2.06 2.29 -10.82
CA ALA A 183 2.35 0.86 -10.62
C ALA A 183 2.30 0.08 -11.96
N PRO A 184 3.19 0.38 -12.90
CA PRO A 184 3.19 -0.22 -14.23
C PRO A 184 3.33 -1.75 -14.20
N SER A 185 3.95 -2.34 -13.19
CA SER A 185 4.07 -3.80 -13.04
C SER A 185 2.73 -4.49 -12.77
N LEU A 186 1.72 -3.77 -12.27
CA LEU A 186 0.39 -4.31 -11.91
C LEU A 186 -0.71 -4.04 -12.95
N THR A 187 -0.40 -3.43 -14.08
CA THR A 187 -1.40 -3.12 -15.13
C THR A 187 -2.08 -4.36 -15.72
N SER A 188 -1.44 -5.53 -15.63
CA SER A 188 -2.02 -6.81 -16.04
C SER A 188 -2.78 -7.55 -14.93
N ASN A 189 -2.84 -6.99 -13.71
CA ASN A 189 -3.60 -7.56 -12.59
C ASN A 189 -5.02 -6.95 -12.55
N PRO A 190 -6.08 -7.71 -12.92
CA PRO A 190 -7.43 -7.16 -12.99
C PRO A 190 -7.98 -6.72 -11.63
N GLU A 191 -7.63 -7.41 -10.54
CA GLU A 191 -8.11 -7.09 -9.19
C GLU A 191 -7.53 -5.75 -8.72
N PHE A 192 -6.23 -5.54 -8.96
CA PHE A 192 -5.58 -4.27 -8.65
C PHE A 192 -6.16 -3.12 -9.48
N MET A 193 -6.37 -3.32 -10.78
CA MET A 193 -6.92 -2.29 -11.67
C MET A 193 -8.37 -1.94 -11.30
N GLU A 194 -9.19 -2.91 -10.87
CA GLU A 194 -10.55 -2.65 -10.38
C GLU A 194 -10.54 -1.88 -9.07
N TRP A 195 -9.65 -2.26 -8.13
CA TRP A 195 -9.45 -1.53 -6.88
C TRP A 195 -9.04 -0.09 -7.14
N ALA A 196 -8.08 0.14 -8.01
CA ALA A 196 -7.59 1.47 -8.37
C ALA A 196 -8.66 2.33 -9.03
N ALA A 197 -9.40 1.77 -9.98
CA ALA A 197 -10.53 2.42 -10.63
C ALA A 197 -11.60 2.85 -9.62
N ARG A 198 -11.83 2.03 -8.61
CA ARG A 198 -12.76 2.37 -7.52
C ARG A 198 -12.19 3.44 -6.59
N LEU A 199 -10.89 3.38 -6.27
CA LEU A 199 -10.22 4.41 -5.47
C LEU A 199 -10.34 5.79 -6.14
N GLU A 200 -10.07 5.88 -7.46
CA GLU A 200 -10.24 7.13 -8.21
C GLU A 200 -11.65 7.71 -8.03
N ARG A 201 -12.70 6.89 -8.19
CA ARG A 201 -14.10 7.33 -8.03
C ARG A 201 -14.46 7.70 -6.59
N LEU A 202 -13.83 7.07 -5.59
CA LEU A 202 -14.04 7.40 -4.18
C LEU A 202 -13.25 8.64 -3.74
N ALA A 203 -12.13 8.92 -4.40
CA ALA A 203 -11.27 10.04 -4.05
C ALA A 203 -11.88 11.39 -4.46
N ALA A 204 -12.38 11.51 -5.69
CA ALA A 204 -12.94 12.78 -6.19
C ALA A 204 -13.81 12.60 -7.44
N SER A 205 -14.62 13.62 -7.76
CA SER A 205 -15.28 13.72 -9.06
C SER A 205 -14.29 14.20 -10.14
N PRO A 206 -14.57 13.93 -11.45
CA PRO A 206 -13.71 14.40 -12.55
C PRO A 206 -13.46 15.91 -12.54
N SER A 207 -14.47 16.72 -12.21
CA SER A 207 -14.31 18.17 -12.14
C SER A 207 -13.49 18.64 -10.93
N THR A 208 -13.52 17.90 -9.84
CA THR A 208 -12.70 18.18 -8.66
C THR A 208 -11.25 17.80 -8.93
N ILE A 209 -11.01 16.61 -9.49
CA ILE A 209 -9.65 16.16 -9.76
C ILE A 209 -8.95 17.02 -10.81
N LYS A 210 -9.69 17.52 -11.82
CA LYS A 210 -9.13 18.47 -12.79
C LYS A 210 -8.59 19.72 -12.09
N ARG A 211 -9.36 20.33 -11.20
CA ARG A 211 -8.91 21.51 -10.43
C ARG A 211 -7.70 21.21 -9.54
N ILE A 212 -7.69 20.01 -8.95
CA ILE A 212 -6.56 19.55 -8.15
C ILE A 212 -5.30 19.41 -9.01
N PHE A 213 -5.41 18.80 -10.19
CA PHE A 213 -4.29 18.66 -11.11
C PHE A 213 -3.77 20.01 -11.62
N ASP A 214 -4.68 20.95 -11.93
CA ASP A 214 -4.28 22.31 -12.30
C ASP A 214 -3.46 22.96 -11.16
N LEU A 215 -3.93 22.86 -9.92
CA LEU A 215 -3.23 23.38 -8.75
C LEU A 215 -1.85 22.72 -8.52
N ILE A 216 -1.75 21.38 -8.64
CA ILE A 216 -0.46 20.67 -8.51
C ILE A 216 0.57 21.20 -9.52
N GLY A 217 0.12 21.57 -10.73
CA GLY A 217 1.00 22.14 -11.76
C GLY A 217 1.71 23.43 -11.35
N GLU A 218 1.17 24.15 -10.39
CA GLU A 218 1.71 25.41 -9.87
C GLU A 218 2.69 25.19 -8.69
N PHE A 219 2.80 23.96 -8.16
CA PHE A 219 3.66 23.69 -7.02
C PHE A 219 5.13 23.92 -7.35
N ASP A 220 5.78 24.78 -6.56
CA ASP A 220 7.20 25.04 -6.58
C ASP A 220 7.71 25.37 -5.17
N VAL A 221 8.35 24.39 -4.53
CA VAL A 221 8.91 24.51 -3.18
C VAL A 221 10.45 24.53 -3.19
N ARG A 222 11.07 24.79 -4.34
CA ARG A 222 12.54 24.76 -4.50
C ARG A 222 13.23 25.76 -3.58
N GLU A 223 12.66 26.94 -3.42
CA GLU A 223 13.24 28.03 -2.63
C GLU A 223 13.29 27.74 -1.12
N VAL A 224 12.42 26.81 -0.62
CA VAL A 224 12.39 26.48 0.80
C VAL A 224 13.31 25.32 1.19
N LEU A 225 13.79 24.52 0.22
CA LEU A 225 14.65 23.37 0.48
C LEU A 225 15.87 23.71 1.36
N PRO A 226 16.61 24.80 1.11
CA PRO A 226 17.78 25.16 1.92
C PRO A 226 17.42 25.60 3.36
N SER A 227 16.15 25.88 3.65
CA SER A 227 15.69 26.30 4.98
C SER A 227 15.31 25.15 5.91
N ILE A 228 15.17 23.92 5.38
CA ILE A 228 14.83 22.75 6.17
C ILE A 228 15.95 22.45 7.18
N ARG A 229 15.59 22.24 8.43
CA ARG A 229 16.52 22.01 9.56
C ARG A 229 16.34 20.67 10.25
N VAL A 230 15.25 19.97 9.94
CA VAL A 230 14.95 18.66 10.51
C VAL A 230 15.72 17.56 9.76
N PRO A 231 16.09 16.46 10.43
CA PRO A 231 16.63 15.29 9.75
C PRO A 231 15.74 14.89 8.58
N THR A 232 16.33 14.67 7.40
CA THR A 232 15.57 14.39 6.19
C THR A 232 16.08 13.14 5.49
N LEU A 233 15.17 12.22 5.16
CA LEU A 233 15.40 11.04 4.32
C LEU A 233 14.66 11.24 2.98
N VAL A 234 15.38 11.06 1.89
CA VAL A 234 14.82 11.09 0.53
C VAL A 234 15.00 9.70 -0.08
N LEU A 235 13.91 9.08 -0.50
CA LEU A 235 13.88 7.73 -1.06
C LEU A 235 13.30 7.76 -2.47
N HIS A 236 13.90 7.01 -3.39
CA HIS A 236 13.41 6.92 -4.77
C HIS A 236 13.82 5.61 -5.45
N ARG A 237 12.96 5.07 -6.30
CA ARG A 237 13.30 3.94 -7.18
C ARG A 237 13.87 4.46 -8.50
N THR A 238 15.05 3.98 -8.87
CA THR A 238 15.87 4.55 -9.96
C THR A 238 15.22 4.45 -11.34
N ALA A 239 14.34 3.47 -11.57
CA ALA A 239 13.66 3.27 -12.84
C ALA A 239 12.20 3.77 -12.83
N ASP A 240 11.79 4.54 -11.82
CA ASP A 240 10.49 5.20 -11.78
C ASP A 240 10.34 6.14 -12.99
N ALA A 241 9.38 5.83 -13.84
CA ALA A 241 9.12 6.60 -15.05
C ALA A 241 8.08 7.72 -14.84
N PHE A 242 7.30 7.65 -13.77
CA PHE A 242 6.28 8.65 -13.46
C PHE A 242 6.90 9.89 -12.79
N ILE A 243 7.66 9.67 -11.73
CA ILE A 243 8.48 10.71 -11.10
C ILE A 243 9.95 10.29 -11.25
N LYS A 244 10.69 10.99 -12.10
CA LYS A 244 12.10 10.63 -12.36
C LYS A 244 12.96 10.83 -11.12
N VAL A 245 13.95 9.97 -10.92
CA VAL A 245 14.85 9.99 -9.75
C VAL A 245 15.61 11.33 -9.58
N GLU A 246 15.79 12.08 -10.67
CA GLU A 246 16.39 13.41 -10.67
C GLU A 246 15.68 14.40 -9.76
N HIS A 247 14.36 14.25 -9.57
CA HIS A 247 13.59 15.05 -8.60
C HIS A 247 14.14 14.86 -7.18
N SER A 248 14.36 13.62 -6.77
CA SER A 248 14.88 13.28 -5.44
C SER A 248 16.33 13.67 -5.26
N ARG A 249 17.17 13.49 -6.30
CA ARG A 249 18.56 13.96 -6.30
C ARG A 249 18.63 15.47 -6.09
N TYR A 250 17.81 16.22 -6.83
CA TYR A 250 17.73 17.68 -6.70
C TYR A 250 17.34 18.11 -5.28
N MET A 251 16.36 17.45 -4.67
CA MET A 251 15.90 17.77 -3.32
C MET A 251 16.98 17.44 -2.29
N ALA A 252 17.59 16.26 -2.38
CA ALA A 252 18.62 15.84 -1.44
C ALA A 252 19.88 16.72 -1.49
N GLU A 253 20.27 17.21 -2.68
CA GLU A 253 21.40 18.13 -2.82
C GLU A 253 21.17 19.49 -2.16
N ARG A 254 19.91 19.92 -2.02
CA ARG A 254 19.54 21.27 -1.54
C ARG A 254 19.01 21.29 -0.12
N ILE A 255 18.56 20.18 0.41
CA ILE A 255 18.17 20.07 1.82
C ILE A 255 19.43 19.77 2.66
N PRO A 256 19.81 20.66 3.59
CA PRO A 256 21.02 20.48 4.39
C PRO A 256 21.00 19.17 5.18
N GLY A 257 22.00 18.30 4.94
CA GLY A 257 22.14 17.03 5.67
C GLY A 257 21.15 15.94 5.29
N ALA A 258 20.41 16.07 4.19
CA ALA A 258 19.51 15.03 3.72
C ALA A 258 20.28 13.74 3.33
N LYS A 259 19.74 12.58 3.75
CA LYS A 259 20.16 11.26 3.29
C LYS A 259 19.37 10.90 2.04
N LEU A 260 20.03 10.67 0.91
CA LEU A 260 19.41 10.11 -0.29
C LEU A 260 19.63 8.60 -0.33
N VAL A 261 18.58 7.85 -0.57
CA VAL A 261 18.64 6.40 -0.83
C VAL A 261 17.94 6.11 -2.16
N GLU A 262 18.73 5.63 -3.11
CA GLU A 262 18.23 5.15 -4.40
C GLU A 262 18.04 3.64 -4.33
N LEU A 263 16.84 3.17 -4.66
CA LEU A 263 16.44 1.77 -4.63
C LEU A 263 16.20 1.26 -6.05
N GLU A 264 16.36 -0.03 -6.27
CA GLU A 264 15.98 -0.64 -7.54
C GLU A 264 14.45 -0.73 -7.67
N GLY A 265 13.95 -0.63 -8.91
CA GLY A 265 12.53 -0.77 -9.22
C GLY A 265 11.97 0.34 -10.09
N SER A 266 10.81 0.09 -10.67
CA SER A 266 10.13 0.97 -11.62
C SER A 266 8.77 1.49 -11.13
N ASP A 267 8.17 0.85 -10.13
CA ASP A 267 6.89 1.26 -9.60
C ASP A 267 7.07 2.44 -8.62
N ASN A 268 6.25 3.46 -8.78
CA ASN A 268 6.26 4.61 -7.89
C ASN A 268 5.67 4.28 -6.52
N LEU A 269 4.61 3.42 -6.47
CA LEU A 269 3.97 3.07 -5.21
C LEU A 269 4.94 2.32 -4.30
N PHE A 270 5.11 2.81 -3.07
CA PHE A 270 6.00 2.22 -2.06
C PHE A 270 5.55 0.83 -1.59
N SER A 271 4.29 0.46 -1.82
CA SER A 271 3.71 -0.85 -1.47
C SER A 271 3.95 -1.93 -2.52
N ILE A 272 4.61 -1.64 -3.64
CA ILE A 272 4.85 -2.57 -4.73
C ILE A 272 6.36 -2.81 -4.86
N GLY A 273 6.76 -4.00 -5.33
CA GLY A 273 8.16 -4.38 -5.48
C GLY A 273 8.85 -4.67 -4.15
N ASP A 274 10.13 -4.31 -4.00
CA ASP A 274 10.88 -4.50 -2.75
C ASP A 274 10.43 -3.48 -1.69
N THR A 275 9.39 -3.83 -0.97
CA THR A 275 8.81 -3.03 0.12
C THR A 275 9.66 -3.07 1.38
N ASP A 276 10.38 -4.18 1.61
CA ASP A 276 11.23 -4.34 2.79
C ASP A 276 12.44 -3.41 2.73
N ALA A 277 13.00 -3.19 1.54
CA ALA A 277 14.06 -2.21 1.36
C ALA A 277 13.56 -0.78 1.70
N VAL A 278 12.37 -0.39 1.20
CA VAL A 278 11.78 0.92 1.50
C VAL A 278 11.52 1.10 2.99
N LEU A 279 10.81 0.13 3.59
CA LEU A 279 10.38 0.22 4.99
C LEU A 279 11.57 0.09 5.95
N GLY A 280 12.57 -0.74 5.63
CA GLY A 280 13.80 -0.86 6.41
C GLY A 280 14.57 0.45 6.48
N GLU A 281 14.69 1.19 5.36
CA GLU A 281 15.33 2.51 5.36
C GLU A 281 14.55 3.55 6.18
N ILE A 282 13.22 3.53 6.11
CA ILE A 282 12.36 4.41 6.90
C ILE A 282 12.48 4.07 8.39
N GLU A 283 12.39 2.79 8.75
CA GLU A 283 12.50 2.33 10.14
C GLU A 283 13.86 2.70 10.74
N GLU A 284 14.96 2.36 10.05
CA GLU A 284 16.31 2.67 10.50
C GLU A 284 16.51 4.19 10.69
N PHE A 285 16.03 4.98 9.74
CA PHE A 285 16.14 6.43 9.81
C PHE A 285 15.35 7.03 10.99
N LEU A 286 14.16 6.52 11.26
CA LEU A 286 13.28 7.05 12.28
C LEU A 286 13.63 6.52 13.69
N THR A 287 14.04 5.26 13.80
CA THR A 287 14.25 4.60 15.09
C THR A 287 15.73 4.39 15.46
N GLY A 288 16.63 4.46 14.48
CA GLY A 288 18.03 4.10 14.61
C GLY A 288 18.27 2.58 14.58
N GLU A 289 17.24 1.78 14.37
CA GLU A 289 17.31 0.32 14.31
C GLU A 289 16.57 -0.18 13.07
N ARG A 290 17.09 -1.21 12.43
CA ARG A 290 16.44 -1.90 11.33
C ARG A 290 16.07 -3.31 11.80
N HIS A 291 14.80 -3.61 11.76
CA HIS A 291 14.36 -4.98 12.00
C HIS A 291 14.15 -5.65 10.63
N ASP A 292 15.12 -6.44 10.20
CA ASP A 292 14.88 -7.34 9.09
C ASP A 292 13.73 -8.25 9.50
N LEU A 293 12.61 -8.19 8.78
CA LEU A 293 11.60 -9.22 8.94
C LEU A 293 12.25 -10.51 8.49
N GLU A 294 12.68 -11.35 9.46
CA GLU A 294 12.83 -12.75 9.12
C GLU A 294 11.48 -13.15 8.49
N PRO A 295 11.47 -13.59 7.22
CA PRO A 295 10.22 -13.96 6.57
C PRO A 295 9.54 -14.95 7.49
N ASP A 296 8.28 -14.63 7.88
CA ASP A 296 7.52 -15.44 8.82
C ASP A 296 7.40 -16.84 8.24
N ARG A 297 8.34 -17.71 8.62
CA ARG A 297 8.46 -19.06 8.10
C ARG A 297 7.49 -19.92 8.85
N MET A 298 6.29 -20.03 8.32
CA MET A 298 5.34 -21.00 8.82
C MET A 298 5.66 -22.40 8.32
N LEU A 299 5.82 -23.34 9.23
CA LEU A 299 5.83 -24.73 8.86
C LEU A 299 4.42 -25.14 8.47
N ALA A 300 4.19 -25.31 7.18
CA ALA A 300 2.90 -25.75 6.66
C ALA A 300 3.01 -27.07 5.91
N THR A 301 1.96 -27.86 6.00
CA THR A 301 1.81 -29.06 5.17
C THR A 301 0.94 -28.74 3.97
N VAL A 302 1.49 -28.92 2.80
CA VAL A 302 0.79 -28.72 1.52
C VAL A 302 0.22 -30.04 1.06
N LEU A 303 -1.05 -30.05 0.65
CA LEU A 303 -1.76 -31.17 0.06
C LEU A 303 -2.08 -30.84 -1.41
N PHE A 304 -1.61 -31.68 -2.30
CA PHE A 304 -2.00 -31.70 -3.71
C PHE A 304 -2.91 -32.90 -3.96
N THR A 305 -3.99 -32.68 -4.70
CA THR A 305 -4.84 -33.78 -5.19
C THR A 305 -5.08 -33.67 -6.68
N ASP A 306 -5.31 -34.80 -7.33
CA ASP A 306 -5.57 -34.91 -8.75
C ASP A 306 -6.44 -36.12 -9.06
N ILE A 307 -7.42 -36.02 -9.97
CA ILE A 307 -8.31 -37.15 -10.33
C ILE A 307 -7.58 -38.11 -11.26
N CYS A 308 -7.54 -39.38 -10.90
CA CYS A 308 -6.91 -40.40 -11.72
C CYS A 308 -7.69 -40.63 -13.06
N GLY A 309 -7.00 -40.46 -14.21
CA GLY A 309 -7.57 -40.67 -15.52
C GLY A 309 -8.68 -39.70 -15.91
N SER A 310 -8.62 -38.47 -15.42
CA SER A 310 -9.60 -37.42 -15.67
C SER A 310 -9.91 -37.19 -17.14
N THR A 311 -8.89 -37.16 -18.00
CA THR A 311 -9.03 -36.94 -19.44
C THR A 311 -9.86 -38.08 -20.12
N SER A 312 -9.57 -39.32 -19.79
CA SER A 312 -10.32 -40.47 -20.35
C SER A 312 -11.76 -40.48 -19.86
N ARG A 313 -11.98 -40.21 -18.59
CA ARG A 313 -13.33 -40.14 -18.00
C ARG A 313 -14.16 -38.99 -18.55
N ALA A 314 -13.54 -37.83 -18.79
CA ALA A 314 -14.18 -36.69 -19.43
C ALA A 314 -14.67 -37.06 -20.85
N ALA A 315 -13.83 -37.79 -21.60
CA ALA A 315 -14.18 -38.25 -22.94
C ALA A 315 -15.35 -39.26 -22.93
N GLU A 316 -15.38 -40.18 -21.96
CA GLU A 316 -16.45 -41.17 -21.80
C GLU A 316 -17.79 -40.57 -21.38
N MET A 317 -17.76 -39.57 -20.44
CA MET A 317 -18.97 -39.00 -19.86
C MET A 317 -19.52 -37.80 -20.63
N GLY A 318 -18.74 -37.20 -21.52
CA GLY A 318 -19.02 -35.96 -22.20
C GLY A 318 -19.00 -34.73 -21.27
N ASP A 319 -18.93 -33.55 -21.86
CA ASP A 319 -18.70 -32.30 -21.12
C ASP A 319 -19.70 -32.02 -19.99
N ARG A 320 -21.00 -32.31 -20.23
CA ARG A 320 -22.04 -32.05 -19.23
C ARG A 320 -21.95 -33.04 -18.06
N GLY A 321 -21.71 -34.31 -18.33
CA GLY A 321 -21.55 -35.37 -17.32
C GLY A 321 -20.30 -35.12 -16.48
N TRP A 322 -19.19 -34.80 -17.15
CA TRP A 322 -17.93 -34.49 -16.48
C TRP A 322 -18.02 -33.26 -15.57
N ARG A 323 -18.63 -32.17 -16.04
CA ARG A 323 -18.84 -30.98 -15.21
C ARG A 323 -19.62 -31.28 -13.94
N PHE A 324 -20.73 -32.02 -14.04
CA PHE A 324 -21.53 -32.46 -12.89
C PHE A 324 -20.70 -33.31 -11.90
N MET A 325 -19.83 -34.19 -12.43
CA MET A 325 -18.95 -35.00 -11.59
C MET A 325 -17.89 -34.15 -10.86
N LEU A 326 -17.30 -33.19 -11.53
CA LEU A 326 -16.36 -32.23 -10.94
C LEU A 326 -17.02 -31.41 -9.83
N GLU A 327 -18.24 -30.94 -10.02
CA GLU A 327 -18.97 -30.18 -8.98
C GLU A 327 -19.18 -31.02 -7.71
N ARG A 328 -19.49 -32.30 -7.88
CA ARG A 328 -19.62 -33.25 -6.74
C ARG A 328 -18.29 -33.52 -6.07
N HIS A 329 -17.24 -33.74 -6.84
CA HIS A 329 -15.88 -33.91 -6.35
C HIS A 329 -15.44 -32.69 -5.52
N ASP A 330 -15.63 -31.48 -6.03
CA ASP A 330 -15.28 -30.22 -5.38
C ASP A 330 -16.02 -30.05 -4.05
N ALA A 331 -17.31 -30.38 -4.03
CA ALA A 331 -18.10 -30.29 -2.81
C ALA A 331 -17.63 -31.28 -1.72
N LEU A 332 -17.25 -32.50 -2.11
CA LEU A 332 -16.70 -33.51 -1.18
C LEU A 332 -15.32 -33.07 -0.64
N PHE A 333 -14.47 -32.56 -1.51
CA PHE A 333 -13.16 -32.05 -1.13
C PHE A 333 -13.28 -30.92 -0.10
N ARG A 334 -14.10 -29.89 -0.37
CA ARG A 334 -14.27 -28.74 0.52
C ARG A 334 -14.84 -29.14 1.89
N ARG A 335 -15.77 -30.10 1.95
CA ARG A 335 -16.29 -30.63 3.21
C ARG A 335 -15.20 -31.33 4.05
N ALA A 336 -14.34 -32.09 3.40
CA ALA A 336 -13.21 -32.72 4.09
C ALA A 336 -12.20 -31.67 4.57
N LEU A 337 -11.93 -30.67 3.73
CA LEU A 337 -11.03 -29.56 4.03
C LEU A 337 -11.50 -28.78 5.28
N GLU A 338 -12.77 -28.39 5.33
CA GLU A 338 -13.38 -27.70 6.48
C GLU A 338 -13.30 -28.55 7.76
N ARG A 339 -13.63 -29.86 7.68
CA ARG A 339 -13.57 -30.80 8.80
C ARG A 339 -12.17 -30.86 9.42
N HIS A 340 -11.13 -30.81 8.59
CA HIS A 340 -9.73 -30.92 9.03
C HIS A 340 -9.03 -29.57 9.17
N ARG A 341 -9.78 -28.44 9.09
CA ARG A 341 -9.27 -27.07 9.21
C ARG A 341 -8.14 -26.77 8.23
N GLY A 342 -8.26 -27.28 7.00
CA GLY A 342 -7.39 -26.94 5.91
C GLY A 342 -7.86 -25.68 5.20
N ARG A 343 -6.94 -25.01 4.50
CA ARG A 343 -7.21 -23.82 3.70
C ARG A 343 -7.02 -24.17 2.22
N GLU A 344 -8.04 -23.95 1.39
CA GLU A 344 -7.91 -24.02 -0.06
C GLU A 344 -7.03 -22.87 -0.54
N VAL A 345 -5.97 -23.20 -1.29
CA VAL A 345 -5.08 -22.20 -1.89
C VAL A 345 -5.49 -21.95 -3.34
N LYS A 346 -5.69 -23.04 -4.09
CA LYS A 346 -6.01 -22.95 -5.52
C LYS A 346 -6.63 -24.27 -6.02
N ARG A 347 -7.58 -24.14 -6.95
CA ARG A 347 -8.05 -25.24 -7.78
C ARG A 347 -7.15 -25.40 -9.03
N THR A 348 -6.71 -26.60 -9.34
CA THR A 348 -5.80 -26.93 -10.46
C THR A 348 -6.53 -27.74 -11.54
N GLY A 349 -7.67 -27.22 -12.04
CA GLY A 349 -8.50 -27.95 -13.01
C GLY A 349 -9.35 -29.03 -12.35
N ASP A 350 -8.86 -30.27 -12.31
CA ASP A 350 -9.47 -31.46 -11.72
C ASP A 350 -8.89 -31.84 -10.34
N GLY A 351 -8.00 -31.00 -9.79
CA GLY A 351 -7.38 -31.17 -8.48
C GLY A 351 -7.41 -29.94 -7.61
N PHE A 352 -6.81 -30.06 -6.43
CA PHE A 352 -6.73 -29.00 -5.43
C PHE A 352 -5.32 -28.87 -4.86
N LEU A 353 -4.98 -27.64 -4.52
CA LEU A 353 -3.88 -27.26 -3.67
C LEU A 353 -4.44 -26.71 -2.36
N ALA A 354 -4.11 -27.32 -1.23
CA ALA A 354 -4.53 -26.88 0.09
C ALA A 354 -3.39 -26.89 1.09
N THR A 355 -3.49 -26.08 2.15
CA THR A 355 -2.49 -25.99 3.22
C THR A 355 -3.11 -26.34 4.57
N PHE A 356 -2.26 -26.86 5.48
CA PHE A 356 -2.60 -27.24 6.84
C PHE A 356 -1.50 -26.81 7.80
N ASP A 357 -1.85 -26.56 9.03
CA ASP A 357 -0.95 -26.24 10.13
C ASP A 357 -0.17 -27.45 10.68
N GLY A 358 -0.28 -28.64 10.01
CA GLY A 358 0.49 -29.81 10.37
C GLY A 358 0.13 -31.07 9.56
N PRO A 359 1.06 -32.02 9.45
CA PRO A 359 0.92 -33.19 8.57
C PRO A 359 -0.22 -34.14 8.99
N ALA A 360 -0.50 -34.25 10.26
CA ALA A 360 -1.54 -35.18 10.74
C ALA A 360 -2.95 -34.79 10.26
N ARG A 361 -3.25 -33.49 10.13
CA ARG A 361 -4.54 -33.01 9.59
C ARG A 361 -4.61 -33.22 8.08
N ALA A 362 -3.52 -32.89 7.39
CA ALA A 362 -3.42 -33.09 5.95
C ALA A 362 -3.59 -34.55 5.54
N ILE A 363 -2.95 -35.49 6.26
CA ILE A 363 -3.07 -36.95 6.02
C ILE A 363 -4.51 -37.39 6.21
N ARG A 364 -5.17 -37.00 7.32
CA ARG A 364 -6.56 -37.37 7.57
C ARG A 364 -7.51 -36.78 6.52
N CYS A 365 -7.26 -35.52 6.11
CA CYS A 365 -8.03 -34.92 5.03
C CYS A 365 -7.87 -35.67 3.72
N ALA A 366 -6.64 -36.02 3.32
CA ALA A 366 -6.37 -36.79 2.12
C ALA A 366 -7.07 -38.17 2.13
N SER A 367 -7.09 -38.88 3.28
CA SER A 367 -7.82 -40.14 3.43
C SER A 367 -9.31 -39.95 3.29
N ASP A 368 -9.91 -38.99 4.01
CA ASP A 368 -11.34 -38.69 3.94
C ASP A 368 -11.76 -38.29 2.52
N VAL A 369 -10.94 -37.54 1.81
CA VAL A 369 -11.15 -37.17 0.40
C VAL A 369 -11.15 -38.40 -0.48
N ALA A 370 -10.16 -39.29 -0.34
CA ALA A 370 -10.06 -40.51 -1.14
C ALA A 370 -11.28 -41.41 -0.96
N ASP A 371 -11.74 -41.61 0.29
CA ASP A 371 -12.92 -42.41 0.61
C ASP A 371 -14.21 -41.76 0.07
N ALA A 372 -14.38 -40.46 0.31
CA ALA A 372 -15.56 -39.73 -0.13
C ALA A 372 -15.68 -39.69 -1.66
N VAL A 373 -14.59 -39.42 -2.36
CA VAL A 373 -14.53 -39.37 -3.82
C VAL A 373 -14.67 -40.77 -4.42
N GLY A 374 -14.16 -41.79 -3.73
CA GLY A 374 -14.39 -43.20 -4.08
C GLY A 374 -15.87 -43.60 -4.13
N SER A 375 -16.69 -43.03 -3.22
CA SER A 375 -18.13 -43.28 -3.19
C SER A 375 -18.90 -42.78 -4.42
N ILE A 376 -18.32 -41.85 -5.18
CA ILE A 376 -18.91 -41.35 -6.43
C ILE A 376 -18.23 -41.97 -7.68
N GLY A 377 -17.42 -43.01 -7.50
CA GLY A 377 -16.78 -43.74 -8.57
C GLY A 377 -15.52 -43.09 -9.17
N LEU A 378 -14.96 -42.06 -8.50
CA LEU A 378 -13.69 -41.47 -8.88
C LEU A 378 -12.55 -41.97 -7.99
N GLN A 379 -11.33 -41.88 -8.49
CA GLN A 379 -10.11 -42.11 -7.71
C GLN A 379 -9.26 -40.87 -7.76
N VAL A 380 -8.65 -40.50 -6.62
CA VAL A 380 -7.74 -39.36 -6.54
C VAL A 380 -6.37 -39.81 -6.12
N ARG A 381 -5.37 -39.13 -6.62
CA ARG A 381 -3.99 -39.16 -6.13
C ARG A 381 -3.82 -38.01 -5.18
N ALA A 382 -3.14 -38.21 -4.08
CA ALA A 382 -2.81 -37.19 -3.11
C ALA A 382 -1.30 -37.19 -2.83
N GLY A 383 -0.69 -36.02 -2.88
CA GLY A 383 0.68 -35.78 -2.48
C GLY A 383 0.74 -34.80 -1.31
N LEU A 384 1.54 -35.12 -0.30
CA LEU A 384 1.72 -34.25 0.85
C LEU A 384 3.21 -33.89 1.01
N HIS A 385 3.45 -32.63 1.32
CA HIS A 385 4.80 -32.17 1.64
C HIS A 385 4.74 -31.14 2.76
N THR A 386 5.55 -31.36 3.82
CA THR A 386 5.69 -30.39 4.90
C THR A 386 6.95 -29.57 4.66
N LEU A 387 6.80 -28.28 4.53
CA LEU A 387 7.89 -27.36 4.23
C LEU A 387 7.70 -26.04 4.96
N SER A 388 8.79 -25.35 5.13
CA SER A 388 8.76 -23.97 5.60
C SER A 388 8.34 -23.08 4.44
N LEU A 389 7.16 -22.48 4.56
CA LEU A 389 6.63 -21.53 3.60
C LEU A 389 6.91 -20.11 4.11
N ILE A 390 7.34 -19.25 3.21
CA ILE A 390 7.32 -17.82 3.44
C ILE A 390 5.88 -17.37 3.21
N HIS A 391 5.32 -16.65 4.17
CA HIS A 391 3.99 -16.09 4.01
C HIS A 391 4.07 -15.01 2.92
N ILE A 392 3.50 -15.31 1.77
CA ILE A 392 3.33 -14.37 0.65
C ILE A 392 1.93 -13.78 0.74
#